data_00b59cf4a1448adc0dcc9a200c95c10e
#
_entry.id   00b59cf4a1448adc0dcc9a200c95c10e
#
_cell.length_a   1.000
_cell.length_b   1.000
_cell.length_c   1.000
_cell.angle_alpha   90.00
_cell.angle_beta   90.00
_cell.angle_gamma   90.00
#
_symmetry.space_group_name_H-M   'P 1'
#
loop_
_entity.id
_entity.type
_entity.pdbx_description
1 polymer ?
#
loop_
_entity_poly.entity_id
_entity_poly.type
_entity_poly.pdbx_seq_one_letter_code
_entity_poly.pdbx_strand_id
1 'polypeptide(L)'
;RLPIPFLMPYSMTKFALSAGAAGLRQEMKVLNKNIKISIVEPGPYKTGFNKRMSESRFEWMDKESVFSKEQIQKMKEDSSRELRFAEVKSTKTIVEKIVKATEASDPKLRYVAPLWTALGIRLLRIFGV
;
A
#
# COMPACT_ATOMS: atom_id res chain seq x y z
N ARG A 1 -4.00 3.11 0.81
CA ARG A 1 -4.99 3.23 1.90
C ARG A 1 -6.38 2.79 1.42
N LEU A 2 -6.43 1.56 0.98
CA LEU A 2 -7.65 0.88 0.65
C LEU A 2 -7.69 -0.40 1.50
N PRO A 3 -8.78 -0.72 2.20
CA PRO A 3 -8.89 -2.00 2.86
C PRO A 3 -8.94 -3.10 1.80
N ILE A 4 -8.16 -4.13 1.98
CA ILE A 4 -8.12 -5.27 1.06
C ILE A 4 -8.84 -6.42 1.73
N PRO A 5 -9.87 -7.01 1.12
CA PRO A 5 -10.57 -8.17 1.67
C PRO A 5 -9.60 -9.29 2.04
N PHE A 6 -9.83 -9.91 3.18
CA PHE A 6 -9.02 -11.00 3.74
C PHE A 6 -7.56 -10.63 4.08
N LEU A 7 -7.22 -9.32 4.05
CA LEU A 7 -5.94 -8.77 4.50
C LEU A 7 -6.14 -7.66 5.53
N MET A 8 -7.18 -7.79 6.37
CA MET A 8 -7.53 -6.77 7.36
C MET A 8 -6.38 -6.46 8.33
N PRO A 9 -5.67 -7.44 8.94
CA PRO A 9 -4.55 -7.13 9.84
C PRO A 9 -3.46 -6.29 9.15
N TYR A 10 -3.12 -6.64 7.91
CA TYR A 10 -2.17 -5.87 7.10
C TYR A 10 -2.69 -4.44 6.86
N SER A 11 -3.95 -4.30 6.43
CA SER A 11 -4.57 -3.01 6.19
C SER A 11 -4.55 -2.14 7.45
N MET A 12 -4.94 -2.70 8.60
CA MET A 12 -4.92 -2.00 9.90
C MET A 12 -3.54 -1.47 10.25
N THR A 13 -2.48 -2.29 10.11
CA THR A 13 -1.11 -1.84 10.40
C THR A 13 -0.68 -0.70 9.50
N LYS A 14 -1.03 -0.73 8.22
CA LYS A 14 -0.70 0.35 7.28
C LYS A 14 -1.48 1.63 7.54
N PHE A 15 -2.74 1.54 7.96
CA PHE A 15 -3.52 2.70 8.37
C PHE A 15 -2.97 3.31 9.65
N ALA A 16 -2.66 2.49 10.66
CA ALA A 16 -2.06 2.96 11.93
C ALA A 16 -0.72 3.66 11.70
N LEU A 17 0.18 3.07 10.91
CA LEU A 17 1.46 3.69 10.54
C LEU A 17 1.25 5.04 9.85
N SER A 18 0.28 5.13 8.95
CA SER A 18 -0.04 6.37 8.24
C SER A 18 -0.55 7.48 9.17
N ALA A 19 -1.39 7.13 10.15
CA ALA A 19 -1.91 8.06 11.15
C ALA A 19 -0.79 8.47 12.12
N GLY A 20 -0.01 7.52 12.64
CA GLY A 20 1.10 7.78 13.54
C GLY A 20 2.16 8.70 12.93
N ALA A 21 2.58 8.47 11.69
CA ALA A 21 3.53 9.33 11.00
C ALA A 21 2.99 10.77 10.80
N ALA A 22 1.69 10.90 10.51
CA ALA A 22 1.06 12.22 10.38
C ALA A 22 1.00 12.96 11.73
N GLY A 23 0.65 12.26 12.80
CA GLY A 23 0.66 12.81 14.17
C GLY A 23 2.06 13.24 14.61
N LEU A 24 3.03 12.34 14.48
CA LEU A 24 4.42 12.62 14.84
C LEU A 24 4.99 13.82 14.06
N ARG A 25 4.65 13.97 12.77
CA ARG A 25 5.04 15.18 12.02
C ARG A 25 4.49 16.46 12.63
N GLN A 26 3.25 16.46 13.13
CA GLN A 26 2.65 17.61 13.79
C GLN A 26 3.32 17.90 15.13
N GLU A 27 3.58 16.86 15.92
CA GLU A 27 4.29 16.98 17.19
C GLU A 27 5.69 17.58 17.01
N MET A 28 6.45 17.12 15.99
CA MET A 28 7.77 17.69 15.71
C MET A 28 7.71 19.18 15.34
N LYS A 29 6.64 19.61 14.67
CA LYS A 29 6.41 21.03 14.37
C LYS A 29 6.09 21.83 15.64
N VAL A 30 5.20 21.33 16.48
CA VAL A 30 4.83 21.98 17.77
C VAL A 30 6.04 22.10 18.69
N LEU A 31 6.86 21.06 18.74
CA LEU A 31 8.09 21.04 19.54
C LEU A 31 9.24 21.86 18.93
N ASN A 32 9.00 22.50 17.78
CA ASN A 32 10.00 23.26 17.04
C ASN A 32 11.31 22.46 16.75
N LYS A 33 11.16 21.15 16.49
CA LYS A 33 12.29 20.28 16.15
C LYS A 33 12.54 20.27 14.64
N ASN A 34 13.81 20.35 14.25
CA ASN A 34 14.20 20.23 12.84
C ASN A 34 14.22 18.77 12.38
N ILE A 35 13.14 18.05 12.68
CA ILE A 35 12.92 16.67 12.26
C ILE A 35 11.81 16.65 11.22
N LYS A 36 12.13 16.14 10.02
CA LYS A 36 11.20 16.04 8.91
C LYS A 36 10.71 14.61 8.76
N ILE A 37 9.40 14.44 8.71
CA ILE A 37 8.76 13.13 8.58
C ILE A 37 7.99 13.09 7.27
N SER A 38 8.27 12.06 6.47
CA SER A 38 7.60 11.81 5.20
C SER A 38 7.24 10.34 5.07
N ILE A 39 6.17 10.06 4.36
CA ILE A 39 5.70 8.72 4.04
C ILE A 39 5.89 8.54 2.54
N VAL A 40 6.63 7.50 2.14
CA VAL A 40 6.68 7.06 0.75
C VAL A 40 5.70 5.89 0.59
N GLU A 41 4.73 6.07 -0.30
CA GLU A 41 3.65 5.10 -0.54
C GLU A 41 3.87 4.43 -1.90
N PRO A 42 4.54 3.25 -1.95
CA PRO A 42 4.69 2.51 -3.19
C PRO A 42 3.36 1.89 -3.60
N GLY A 43 3.06 1.96 -4.88
CA GLY A 43 2.00 1.15 -5.50
C GLY A 43 2.47 -0.29 -5.73
N PRO A 44 1.77 -1.04 -6.57
CA PRO A 44 2.11 -2.43 -6.86
C PRO A 44 3.34 -2.51 -7.78
N TYR A 45 4.51 -2.72 -7.21
CA TYR A 45 5.74 -3.02 -7.95
C TYR A 45 6.03 -4.51 -7.95
N LYS A 46 6.57 -5.01 -9.06
CA LYS A 46 6.95 -6.42 -9.23
C LYS A 46 8.22 -6.77 -8.44
N THR A 47 8.10 -6.83 -7.13
CA THR A 47 9.20 -7.18 -6.21
C THR A 47 9.05 -8.58 -5.60
N GLY A 48 7.99 -9.31 -5.94
CA GLY A 48 7.63 -10.56 -5.29
C GLY A 48 6.77 -10.40 -4.02
N PHE A 49 6.71 -9.19 -3.45
CA PHE A 49 5.94 -8.93 -2.24
C PHE A 49 4.44 -9.22 -2.41
N ASN A 50 3.83 -8.70 -3.48
CA ASN A 50 2.40 -8.90 -3.73
C ASN A 50 2.05 -10.37 -3.94
N LYS A 51 2.93 -11.12 -4.61
CA LYS A 51 2.78 -12.56 -4.80
C LYS A 51 2.76 -13.29 -3.44
N ARG A 52 3.76 -13.07 -2.60
CA ARG A 52 3.84 -13.68 -1.26
C ARG A 52 2.64 -13.32 -0.39
N MET A 53 2.23 -12.07 -0.41
CA MET A 53 1.06 -11.59 0.34
C MET A 53 -0.22 -12.29 -0.13
N SER A 54 -0.39 -12.48 -1.44
CA SER A 54 -1.52 -13.20 -2.02
C SER A 54 -1.48 -14.69 -1.65
N GLU A 55 -0.33 -15.35 -1.76
CA GLU A 55 -0.14 -16.74 -1.38
C GLU A 55 -0.47 -16.97 0.10
N SER A 56 0.09 -16.17 0.99
CA SER A 56 -0.17 -16.25 2.44
C SER A 56 -1.66 -16.06 2.78
N ARG A 57 -2.37 -15.18 2.05
CA ARG A 57 -3.81 -14.99 2.22
C ARG A 57 -4.60 -16.27 1.94
N PHE A 58 -4.21 -17.03 0.92
CA PHE A 58 -4.92 -18.24 0.51
C PHE A 58 -4.51 -19.50 1.29
N GLU A 59 -3.32 -19.52 1.91
CA GLU A 59 -2.87 -20.68 2.70
C GLU A 59 -3.80 -21.04 3.86
N TRP A 60 -4.31 -20.04 4.57
CA TRP A 60 -5.25 -20.30 5.66
C TRP A 60 -6.64 -20.67 5.13
N MET A 61 -7.07 -20.12 3.98
CA MET A 61 -8.35 -20.45 3.37
C MET A 61 -8.41 -21.92 2.91
N ASP A 62 -7.31 -22.47 2.45
CA ASP A 62 -7.21 -23.88 2.06
C ASP A 62 -7.36 -24.83 3.27
N LYS A 63 -7.06 -24.35 4.48
CA LYS A 63 -7.11 -25.14 5.72
C LYS A 63 -8.42 -24.99 6.48
N GLU A 64 -8.86 -23.75 6.67
CA GLU A 64 -9.96 -23.39 7.57
C GLU A 64 -10.76 -22.23 6.98
N SER A 65 -11.69 -22.49 6.05
CA SER A 65 -12.54 -21.44 5.55
C SER A 65 -13.96 -21.93 5.23
N VAL A 66 -14.89 -20.99 5.19
CA VAL A 66 -16.29 -21.22 4.77
C VAL A 66 -16.44 -21.27 3.25
N PHE A 67 -15.36 -21.04 2.49
CA PHE A 67 -15.39 -21.04 1.03
C PHE A 67 -15.15 -22.43 0.47
N SER A 68 -15.84 -22.77 -0.63
CA SER A 68 -15.55 -23.98 -1.38
C SER A 68 -14.19 -23.92 -2.08
N LYS A 69 -13.63 -25.07 -2.43
CA LYS A 69 -12.36 -25.14 -3.18
C LYS A 69 -12.45 -24.40 -4.52
N GLU A 70 -13.58 -24.46 -5.20
CA GLU A 70 -13.84 -23.77 -6.47
C GLU A 70 -13.84 -22.24 -6.28
N GLN A 71 -14.45 -21.77 -5.19
CA GLN A 71 -14.47 -20.34 -4.85
C GLN A 71 -13.05 -19.83 -4.55
N ILE A 72 -12.28 -20.59 -3.77
CA ILE A 72 -10.87 -20.26 -3.45
C ILE A 72 -10.04 -20.23 -4.72
N GLN A 73 -10.18 -21.22 -5.60
CA GLN A 73 -9.46 -21.28 -6.87
C GLN A 73 -9.77 -20.08 -7.76
N LYS A 74 -11.04 -19.71 -7.88
CA LYS A 74 -11.46 -18.51 -8.62
C LYS A 74 -10.85 -17.23 -8.03
N MET A 75 -10.87 -17.07 -6.70
CA MET A 75 -10.24 -15.92 -6.04
C MET A 75 -8.73 -15.86 -6.29
N LYS A 76 -8.02 -17.00 -6.32
CA LYS A 76 -6.59 -17.09 -6.66
C LYS A 76 -6.32 -16.63 -8.10
N GLU A 77 -7.14 -17.08 -9.03
CA GLU A 77 -7.02 -16.72 -10.46
C GLU A 77 -7.28 -15.23 -10.70
N ASP A 78 -8.36 -14.69 -10.12
CA ASP A 78 -8.71 -13.27 -10.23
C ASP A 78 -7.62 -12.39 -9.62
N SER A 79 -7.14 -12.72 -8.43
CA SER A 79 -6.02 -12.01 -7.77
C SER A 79 -4.74 -12.04 -8.62
N SER A 80 -4.42 -13.19 -9.22
CA SER A 80 -3.23 -13.33 -10.08
C SER A 80 -3.37 -12.53 -11.37
N ARG A 81 -4.58 -12.40 -11.91
CA ARG A 81 -4.88 -11.59 -13.08
C ARG A 81 -4.74 -10.11 -12.77
N GLU A 82 -5.33 -9.64 -11.67
CA GLU A 82 -5.23 -8.26 -11.22
C GLU A 82 -3.78 -7.84 -11.00
N LEU A 83 -2.97 -8.66 -10.33
CA LEU A 83 -1.55 -8.38 -10.10
C LEU A 83 -0.77 -8.25 -11.40
N ARG A 84 -1.02 -9.10 -12.40
CA ARG A 84 -0.33 -9.02 -13.70
C ARG A 84 -0.58 -7.70 -14.42
N PHE A 85 -1.77 -7.13 -14.30
CA PHE A 85 -2.10 -5.84 -14.93
C PHE A 85 -1.69 -4.64 -14.08
N ALA A 86 -1.69 -4.77 -12.77
CA ALA A 86 -1.41 -3.67 -11.87
C ALA A 86 0.09 -3.47 -11.61
N GLU A 87 0.91 -4.55 -11.65
CA GLU A 87 2.31 -4.46 -11.27
C GLU A 87 3.19 -3.71 -12.24
N VAL A 88 3.91 -2.73 -11.72
CA VAL A 88 4.93 -1.97 -12.44
C VAL A 88 6.28 -2.68 -12.34
N LYS A 89 6.93 -2.93 -13.47
CA LYS A 89 8.20 -3.67 -13.53
C LYS A 89 9.37 -2.88 -12.96
N SER A 90 9.44 -1.57 -13.26
CA SER A 90 10.55 -0.72 -12.87
C SER A 90 10.26 0.03 -11.58
N THR A 91 11.16 -0.07 -10.62
CA THR A 91 11.10 0.68 -9.34
C THR A 91 11.62 2.12 -9.45
N LYS A 92 12.05 2.57 -10.63
CA LYS A 92 12.65 3.89 -10.85
C LYS A 92 11.78 5.02 -10.27
N THR A 93 10.48 5.01 -10.55
CA THR A 93 9.57 6.07 -10.12
C THR A 93 9.44 6.17 -8.59
N ILE A 94 9.50 5.06 -7.85
CA ILE A 94 9.46 5.12 -6.38
C ILE A 94 10.81 5.55 -5.80
N VAL A 95 11.92 5.14 -6.41
CA VAL A 95 13.27 5.58 -6.03
C VAL A 95 13.38 7.11 -6.18
N GLU A 96 12.94 7.67 -7.31
CA GLU A 96 12.88 9.12 -7.52
C GLU A 96 12.05 9.85 -6.43
N LYS A 97 10.97 9.22 -5.92
CA LYS A 97 10.19 9.80 -4.82
C LYS A 97 10.92 9.75 -3.49
N ILE A 98 11.70 8.70 -3.24
CA ILE A 98 12.55 8.60 -2.05
C ILE A 98 13.61 9.71 -2.09
N VAL A 99 14.35 9.80 -3.19
CA VAL A 99 15.38 10.85 -3.38
C VAL A 99 14.78 12.23 -3.20
N LYS A 100 13.65 12.52 -3.89
CA LYS A 100 12.95 13.80 -3.73
C LYS A 100 12.50 14.10 -2.31
N ALA A 101 12.12 13.09 -1.53
CA ALA A 101 11.73 13.27 -0.14
C ALA A 101 12.92 13.58 0.78
N THR A 102 14.09 12.97 0.50
CA THR A 102 15.30 13.15 1.30
C THR A 102 16.04 14.44 0.99
N GLU A 103 16.01 14.91 -0.25
CA GLU A 103 16.71 16.13 -0.67
C GLU A 103 15.91 17.42 -0.41
N ALA A 104 14.61 17.32 -0.17
CA ALA A 104 13.76 18.49 0.03
C ALA A 104 14.02 19.13 1.40
N SER A 105 14.24 20.44 1.43
CA SER A 105 14.37 21.23 2.68
C SER A 105 13.08 21.22 3.52
N ASP A 106 11.92 21.25 2.85
CA ASP A 106 10.60 21.03 3.48
C ASP A 106 9.82 19.94 2.73
N PRO A 107 10.08 18.66 3.01
CA PRO A 107 9.46 17.56 2.33
C PRO A 107 7.95 17.48 2.63
N LYS A 108 7.17 17.08 1.61
CA LYS A 108 5.74 16.80 1.78
C LYS A 108 5.54 15.62 2.74
N LEU A 109 4.39 15.55 3.40
CA LEU A 109 4.06 14.40 4.23
C LEU A 109 4.00 13.11 3.39
N ARG A 110 3.59 13.18 2.12
CA ARG A 110 3.36 11.98 1.29
C ARG A 110 3.96 12.10 -0.09
N TYR A 111 4.61 11.01 -0.49
CA TYR A 111 5.14 10.78 -1.83
C TYR A 111 4.59 9.48 -2.35
N VAL A 112 3.82 9.51 -3.42
CA VAL A 112 3.16 8.34 -4.01
C VAL A 112 3.74 8.05 -5.39
N ALA A 113 3.98 6.79 -5.70
CA ALA A 113 4.37 6.34 -7.03
C ALA A 113 3.90 4.89 -7.28
N PRO A 114 3.44 4.60 -8.49
CA PRO A 114 3.19 5.52 -9.61
C PRO A 114 1.94 6.38 -9.35
N LEU A 115 1.83 7.53 -10.02
CA LEU A 115 0.75 8.49 -9.77
C LEU A 115 -0.65 7.97 -10.11
N TRP A 116 -0.76 7.10 -11.10
CA TRP A 116 -2.06 6.53 -11.50
C TRP A 116 -2.68 5.67 -10.38
N THR A 117 -1.87 5.00 -9.56
CA THR A 117 -2.39 4.25 -8.40
C THR A 117 -2.97 5.19 -7.34
N ALA A 118 -2.32 6.34 -7.12
CA ALA A 118 -2.83 7.35 -6.19
C ALA A 118 -4.18 7.90 -6.65
N LEU A 119 -4.29 8.17 -7.95
CA LEU A 119 -5.53 8.69 -8.54
C LEU A 119 -6.65 7.66 -8.46
N GLY A 120 -6.36 6.39 -8.81
CA GLY A 120 -7.31 5.30 -8.71
C GLY A 120 -7.84 5.09 -7.29
N ILE A 121 -6.95 5.03 -6.30
CA ILE A 121 -7.34 4.90 -4.88
C ILE A 121 -8.17 6.11 -4.42
N ARG A 122 -7.84 7.32 -4.88
CA ARG A 122 -8.61 8.52 -4.52
C ARG A 122 -10.03 8.46 -5.08
N LEU A 123 -10.19 8.03 -6.32
CA LEU A 123 -11.50 7.85 -6.94
C LEU A 123 -12.33 6.78 -6.21
N LEU A 124 -11.76 5.62 -5.96
CA LEU A 124 -12.43 4.54 -5.23
C LEU A 124 -12.94 5.02 -3.86
N ARG A 125 -12.16 5.81 -3.14
CA ARG A 125 -12.57 6.38 -1.84
C ARG A 125 -13.72 7.38 -1.95
N ILE A 126 -13.80 8.15 -3.04
CA ILE A 126 -14.92 9.08 -3.28
C ILE A 126 -16.21 8.30 -3.51
N PHE A 127 -16.14 7.15 -4.18
CA PHE A 127 -17.30 6.31 -4.47
C PHE A 127 -17.63 5.29 -3.37
N GLY A 128 -16.99 5.36 -2.21
CA GLY A 128 -17.36 4.57 -1.03
C GLY A 128 -16.83 3.13 -1.03
N VAL A 129 -15.76 2.85 -1.74
CA VAL A 129 -15.07 1.55 -1.73
C VAL A 129 -13.86 1.57 -0.82
#